data_e71697eeb2dcc09b3d17ccb72ababeaa
#
_entry.id   e71697eeb2dcc09b3d17ccb72ababeaa
#
_cell.length_a   1.000
_cell.length_b   1.000
_cell.length_c   1.000
_cell.angle_alpha   90.00
_cell.angle_beta   90.00
_cell.angle_gamma   90.00
#
_symmetry.space_group_name_H-M   'P 1'
#
loop_
_entity.id
_entity.type
_entity.pdbx_description
1 polymer ?
#
loop_
_entity_poly.entity_id
_entity_poly.type
_entity_poly.pdbx_seq_one_letter_code
_entity_poly.pdbx_strand_id
1 'polypeptide(L)'
;MRFVRMGMFVTAVALGAGFAIAAPATTDSAARKELKRADLSGAPNMEVIASITELKPGDEFPRHLHHGVEAGYVVQGGMIQNPGQAPSMLATGAPIFNLRDAPHAGYKVIGPGNIILFTTHVVDKGKPLYDWVK
;
A
#
# COMPACT_ATOMS: atom_id res chain seq x y z
N MET A 1 -41.64 62.81 24.90
CA MET A 1 -41.17 62.18 23.65
C MET A 1 -39.94 61.34 23.93
N ARG A 2 -40.07 60.01 23.92
CA ARG A 2 -38.96 59.08 24.17
C ARG A 2 -38.55 58.48 22.80
N PHE A 3 -37.32 58.75 22.37
CA PHE A 3 -36.73 58.19 21.16
C PHE A 3 -36.16 56.78 21.50
N VAL A 4 -36.72 55.74 20.91
CA VAL A 4 -36.21 54.37 20.96
C VAL A 4 -35.17 54.24 19.85
N ARG A 5 -33.87 54.04 20.25
CA ARG A 5 -32.81 53.68 19.33
C ARG A 5 -32.85 52.18 19.06
N MET A 6 -33.19 51.81 17.84
CA MET A 6 -33.17 50.45 17.34
C MET A 6 -31.73 50.12 16.93
N GLY A 7 -31.07 49.28 17.73
CA GLY A 7 -29.73 48.77 17.43
C GLY A 7 -29.80 47.62 16.43
N MET A 8 -29.14 47.81 15.31
CA MET A 8 -29.02 46.82 14.24
C MET A 8 -27.87 45.87 14.57
N PHE A 9 -28.15 44.63 14.95
CA PHE A 9 -27.11 43.60 15.14
C PHE A 9 -26.75 43.04 13.76
N VAL A 10 -25.56 43.28 13.27
CA VAL A 10 -24.97 42.65 12.10
C VAL A 10 -24.32 41.35 12.56
N THR A 11 -24.93 40.22 12.21
CA THR A 11 -24.35 38.89 12.46
C THR A 11 -23.40 38.59 11.31
N ALA A 12 -22.09 38.62 11.60
CA ALA A 12 -21.09 38.17 10.64
C ALA A 12 -21.04 36.63 10.63
N VAL A 13 -21.47 36.04 9.55
CA VAL A 13 -21.31 34.61 9.28
C VAL A 13 -19.92 34.41 8.67
N ALA A 14 -19.00 33.85 9.47
CA ALA A 14 -17.70 33.42 8.97
C ALA A 14 -17.87 32.10 8.20
N LEU A 15 -17.78 32.17 6.88
CA LEU A 15 -17.61 30.96 6.05
C LEU A 15 -16.19 30.43 6.24
N GLY A 16 -16.04 29.43 7.09
CA GLY A 16 -14.83 28.63 7.16
C GLY A 16 -14.67 27.78 5.89
N ALA A 17 -13.78 28.20 4.99
CA ALA A 17 -13.36 27.34 3.88
C ALA A 17 -12.54 26.17 4.45
N GLY A 18 -13.19 25.03 4.66
CA GLY A 18 -12.51 23.80 4.98
C GLY A 18 -11.72 23.33 3.76
N PHE A 19 -10.40 23.40 3.81
CA PHE A 19 -9.56 22.74 2.85
C PHE A 19 -9.70 21.23 3.09
N ALA A 20 -10.44 20.53 2.22
CA ALA A 20 -10.39 19.09 2.14
C ALA A 20 -9.00 18.72 1.61
N ILE A 21 -8.13 18.23 2.49
CA ILE A 21 -6.88 17.58 2.07
C ILE A 21 -7.34 16.28 1.41
N ALA A 22 -7.23 16.20 0.08
CA ALA A 22 -7.44 14.96 -0.64
C ALA A 22 -6.42 13.95 -0.12
N ALA A 23 -6.91 12.81 0.39
CA ALA A 23 -6.02 11.70 0.72
C ALA A 23 -5.21 11.35 -0.54
N PRO A 24 -3.89 11.09 -0.43
CA PRO A 24 -3.10 10.67 -1.57
C PRO A 24 -3.74 9.44 -2.20
N ALA A 25 -3.81 9.42 -3.53
CA ALA A 25 -4.31 8.28 -4.27
C ALA A 25 -3.54 7.04 -3.81
N THR A 26 -4.24 6.03 -3.33
CA THR A 26 -3.61 4.79 -2.85
C THR A 26 -2.96 4.12 -4.05
N THR A 27 -1.64 4.05 -4.05
CA THR A 27 -0.84 3.30 -5.04
C THR A 27 -0.77 1.82 -4.66
N ASP A 28 -1.78 1.30 -3.98
CA ASP A 28 -1.85 -0.07 -3.51
C ASP A 28 -2.16 -1.06 -4.64
N SER A 29 -1.72 -2.31 -4.49
CA SER A 29 -2.04 -3.39 -5.42
C SER A 29 -3.47 -3.90 -5.20
N ALA A 30 -4.25 -4.02 -6.27
CA ALA A 30 -5.60 -4.61 -6.22
C ALA A 30 -5.57 -6.11 -5.81
N ALA A 31 -4.44 -6.78 -5.96
CA ALA A 31 -4.25 -8.18 -5.55
C ALA A 31 -3.98 -8.33 -4.05
N ARG A 32 -3.69 -7.23 -3.34
CA ARG A 32 -3.36 -7.22 -1.91
C ARG A 32 -4.58 -6.99 -1.04
N LYS A 33 -4.69 -7.77 0.02
CA LYS A 33 -5.61 -7.54 1.12
C LYS A 33 -4.82 -7.25 2.39
N GLU A 34 -5.00 -6.08 2.97
CA GLU A 34 -4.47 -5.77 4.29
C GLU A 34 -5.21 -6.57 5.36
N LEU A 35 -4.47 -7.26 6.21
CA LEU A 35 -4.99 -8.04 7.32
C LEU A 35 -4.97 -7.24 8.63
N LYS A 36 -3.85 -6.52 8.85
CA LYS A 36 -3.65 -5.74 10.07
C LYS A 36 -2.61 -4.65 9.82
N ARG A 37 -2.81 -3.52 10.52
CA ARG A 37 -1.86 -2.40 10.58
C ARG A 37 -1.69 -1.96 12.02
N ALA A 38 -0.48 -1.62 12.41
CA ALA A 38 -0.18 -1.06 13.73
C ALA A 38 1.04 -0.14 13.66
N ASP A 39 1.12 0.79 14.58
CA ASP A 39 2.31 1.61 14.79
C ASP A 39 3.44 0.73 15.30
N LEU A 40 4.67 0.99 14.84
CA LEU A 40 5.85 0.28 15.33
C LEU A 40 6.30 0.92 16.66
N SER A 41 6.23 0.15 17.75
CA SER A 41 6.69 0.59 19.06
C SER A 41 8.17 0.93 19.02
N GLY A 42 8.55 2.10 19.56
CA GLY A 42 9.94 2.58 19.55
C GLY A 42 10.39 3.26 18.25
N ALA A 43 9.53 3.30 17.22
CA ALA A 43 9.81 3.99 15.97
C ALA A 43 8.56 4.76 15.48
N PRO A 44 8.29 5.97 16.02
CA PRO A 44 7.00 6.67 15.86
C PRO A 44 6.66 7.04 14.41
N ASN A 45 7.65 7.09 13.53
CA ASN A 45 7.45 7.39 12.10
C ASN A 45 7.28 6.13 11.23
N MET A 46 7.20 4.95 11.84
CA MET A 46 7.07 3.68 11.14
C MET A 46 5.81 2.94 11.56
N GLU A 47 5.37 2.06 10.68
CA GLU A 47 4.23 1.17 10.89
C GLU A 47 4.52 -0.23 10.40
N VAL A 48 3.77 -1.19 10.92
CA VAL A 48 3.79 -2.59 10.51
C VAL A 48 2.48 -2.91 9.82
N ILE A 49 2.54 -3.51 8.64
CA ILE A 49 1.37 -3.88 7.84
C ILE A 49 1.49 -5.36 7.47
N ALA A 50 0.55 -6.19 7.94
CA ALA A 50 0.45 -7.59 7.52
C ALA A 50 -0.56 -7.72 6.38
N SER A 51 -0.23 -8.49 5.34
CA SER A 51 -1.03 -8.61 4.12
C SER A 51 -1.02 -10.02 3.56
N ILE A 52 -2.08 -10.33 2.81
CA ILE A 52 -2.12 -11.42 1.83
C ILE A 52 -2.21 -10.79 0.44
N THR A 53 -1.38 -11.28 -0.48
CA THR A 53 -1.47 -10.96 -1.91
C THR A 53 -1.83 -12.23 -2.66
N GLU A 54 -2.87 -12.18 -3.48
CA GLU A 54 -3.32 -13.29 -4.31
C GLU A 54 -3.25 -12.88 -5.78
N LEU A 55 -2.38 -13.56 -6.53
CA LEU A 55 -2.20 -13.37 -7.97
C LEU A 55 -2.78 -14.56 -8.72
N LYS A 56 -3.65 -14.30 -9.68
CA LYS A 56 -4.31 -15.30 -10.50
C LYS A 56 -3.49 -15.63 -11.76
N PRO A 57 -3.75 -16.76 -12.41
CA PRO A 57 -3.16 -17.06 -13.72
C PRO A 57 -3.37 -15.90 -14.70
N GLY A 58 -2.28 -15.44 -15.29
CA GLY A 58 -2.26 -14.29 -16.21
C GLY A 58 -2.04 -12.94 -15.57
N ASP A 59 -2.15 -12.80 -14.26
CA ASP A 59 -1.88 -11.54 -13.57
C ASP A 59 -0.39 -11.16 -13.70
N GLU A 60 -0.16 -9.86 -13.84
CA GLU A 60 1.15 -9.25 -13.73
C GLU A 60 1.28 -8.61 -12.35
N PHE A 61 2.41 -8.87 -11.67
CA PHE A 61 2.78 -8.19 -10.45
C PHE A 61 3.86 -7.17 -10.79
N PRO A 62 3.51 -5.89 -10.97
CA PRO A 62 4.44 -4.90 -11.51
C PRO A 62 5.65 -4.70 -10.60
N ARG A 63 6.77 -4.28 -11.20
CA ARG A 63 7.98 -3.94 -10.45
C ARG A 63 7.73 -2.73 -9.56
N HIS A 64 8.14 -2.85 -8.29
CA HIS A 64 7.92 -1.81 -7.28
C HIS A 64 8.98 -1.85 -6.19
N LEU A 65 8.93 -0.88 -5.30
CA LEU A 65 9.71 -0.83 -4.07
C LEU A 65 8.82 -0.41 -2.89
N HIS A 66 9.34 -0.60 -1.69
CA HIS A 66 8.72 -0.12 -0.45
C HIS A 66 9.69 0.78 0.32
N HIS A 67 9.17 1.84 0.95
CA HIS A 67 9.95 2.70 1.85
C HIS A 67 10.13 2.04 3.22
N GLY A 68 10.69 0.85 3.21
CA GLY A 68 10.90 0.00 4.38
C GLY A 68 11.23 -1.43 3.97
N VAL A 69 11.17 -2.34 4.92
CA VAL A 69 11.46 -3.76 4.70
C VAL A 69 10.16 -4.54 4.51
N GLU A 70 10.13 -5.41 3.51
CA GLU A 70 9.11 -6.45 3.38
C GLU A 70 9.73 -7.79 3.76
N ALA A 71 9.05 -8.55 4.62
CA ALA A 71 9.42 -9.90 5.01
C ALA A 71 8.19 -10.82 4.98
N GLY A 72 8.35 -12.04 4.53
CA GLY A 72 7.24 -12.97 4.43
C GLY A 72 7.64 -14.31 3.81
N TYR A 73 6.66 -15.01 3.28
CA TYR A 73 6.90 -16.27 2.58
C TYR A 73 5.79 -16.55 1.56
N VAL A 74 6.10 -17.41 0.62
CA VAL A 74 5.16 -17.90 -0.39
C VAL A 74 4.26 -18.97 0.24
N VAL A 75 2.99 -18.65 0.46
CA VAL A 75 1.98 -19.58 0.99
C VAL A 75 1.63 -20.64 -0.04
N GLN A 76 1.43 -20.20 -1.28
CA GLN A 76 1.19 -21.08 -2.43
C GLN A 76 1.99 -20.55 -3.61
N GLY A 77 2.90 -21.37 -4.09
CA GLY A 77 3.77 -21.05 -5.22
C GLY A 77 3.15 -21.39 -6.57
N GLY A 78 3.87 -21.03 -7.62
CA GLY A 78 3.44 -21.28 -9.00
C GLY A 78 4.50 -20.88 -10.01
N MET A 79 4.21 -21.14 -11.28
CA MET A 79 5.09 -20.74 -12.37
C MET A 79 4.97 -19.26 -12.67
N ILE A 80 6.11 -18.59 -12.75
CA ILE A 80 6.22 -17.16 -13.09
C ILE A 80 7.13 -16.95 -14.30
N GLN A 81 6.94 -15.82 -14.94
CA GLN A 81 7.76 -15.34 -16.06
C GLN A 81 8.26 -13.93 -15.75
N ASN A 82 9.56 -13.82 -15.53
CA ASN A 82 10.23 -12.51 -15.48
C ASN A 82 10.52 -12.05 -16.92
N PRO A 83 10.50 -10.73 -17.20
CA PRO A 83 10.84 -10.21 -18.52
C PRO A 83 12.22 -10.68 -18.98
N GLY A 84 12.29 -11.22 -20.18
CA GLY A 84 13.54 -11.67 -20.81
C GLY A 84 14.20 -12.92 -20.16
N GLN A 85 13.53 -13.60 -19.22
CA GLN A 85 14.04 -14.82 -18.59
C GLN A 85 13.19 -16.03 -18.96
N ALA A 86 13.74 -17.22 -18.78
CA ALA A 86 12.95 -18.46 -18.88
C ALA A 86 11.93 -18.54 -17.73
N PRO A 87 10.80 -19.26 -17.96
CA PRO A 87 9.87 -19.58 -16.88
C PRO A 87 10.57 -20.21 -15.68
N SER A 88 10.15 -19.83 -14.48
CA SER A 88 10.72 -20.35 -13.23
C SER A 88 9.63 -20.62 -12.21
N MET A 89 9.93 -21.51 -11.25
CA MET A 89 9.04 -21.82 -10.14
C MET A 89 9.28 -20.89 -8.98
N LEU A 90 8.25 -20.17 -8.56
CA LEU A 90 8.21 -19.54 -7.24
C LEU A 90 7.71 -20.59 -6.25
N ALA A 91 8.61 -21.15 -5.48
CA ALA A 91 8.31 -22.32 -4.65
C ALA A 91 7.46 -21.96 -3.42
N THR A 92 6.50 -22.83 -3.08
CA THR A 92 5.79 -22.76 -1.79
C THR A 92 6.79 -22.86 -0.64
N GLY A 93 6.66 -22.01 0.38
CA GLY A 93 7.58 -21.92 1.51
C GLY A 93 8.85 -21.10 1.24
N ALA A 94 9.05 -20.60 0.02
CA ALA A 94 10.17 -19.71 -0.26
C ALA A 94 10.07 -18.43 0.59
N PRO A 95 11.20 -17.97 1.20
CA PRO A 95 11.19 -16.71 1.95
C PRO A 95 11.07 -15.52 1.00
N ILE A 96 10.37 -14.50 1.49
CA ILE A 96 10.30 -13.18 0.86
C ILE A 96 11.05 -12.23 1.78
N PHE A 97 12.05 -11.52 1.23
CA PHE A 97 12.81 -10.53 1.98
C PHE A 97 13.31 -9.44 1.03
N ASN A 98 12.63 -8.30 1.06
CA ASN A 98 12.96 -7.16 0.22
C ASN A 98 13.40 -5.99 1.10
N LEU A 99 14.57 -5.44 0.79
CA LEU A 99 15.14 -4.32 1.54
C LEU A 99 14.48 -3.00 1.15
N ARG A 100 14.60 -2.02 2.04
CA ARG A 100 14.16 -0.64 1.81
C ARG A 100 14.65 -0.11 0.45
N ASP A 101 13.73 0.47 -0.30
CA ASP A 101 13.97 1.14 -1.59
C ASP A 101 14.62 0.26 -2.67
N ALA A 102 14.61 -1.07 -2.48
CA ALA A 102 15.10 -2.03 -3.46
C ALA A 102 13.98 -2.51 -4.40
N PRO A 103 14.04 -2.19 -5.71
CA PRO A 103 13.02 -2.63 -6.66
C PRO A 103 12.97 -4.16 -6.80
N HIS A 104 11.76 -4.72 -6.73
CA HIS A 104 11.53 -6.17 -6.82
C HIS A 104 10.21 -6.49 -7.54
N ALA A 105 9.82 -7.76 -7.61
CA ALA A 105 8.75 -8.29 -8.45
C ALA A 105 8.97 -8.01 -9.95
N GLY A 106 7.94 -7.67 -10.71
CA GLY A 106 8.03 -7.46 -12.15
C GLY A 106 7.87 -8.76 -12.93
N TYR A 107 7.00 -9.68 -12.47
CA TYR A 107 6.74 -10.97 -13.13
C TYR A 107 5.26 -11.16 -13.45
N LYS A 108 5.00 -12.09 -14.36
CA LYS A 108 3.68 -12.58 -14.73
C LYS A 108 3.45 -13.99 -14.21
N VAL A 109 2.25 -14.27 -13.71
CA VAL A 109 1.84 -15.64 -13.36
C VAL A 109 1.46 -16.38 -14.63
N ILE A 110 2.15 -17.48 -14.92
CA ILE A 110 1.94 -18.26 -16.15
C ILE A 110 1.45 -19.69 -15.89
N GLY A 111 1.41 -20.13 -14.63
CA GLY A 111 0.87 -21.43 -14.23
C GLY A 111 -0.65 -21.43 -14.14
N PRO A 112 -1.27 -22.60 -13.96
CA PRO A 112 -2.73 -22.76 -13.88
C PRO A 112 -3.32 -22.39 -12.50
N GLY A 113 -2.49 -22.27 -11.45
CA GLY A 113 -2.91 -22.00 -10.08
C GLY A 113 -2.59 -20.57 -9.65
N ASN A 114 -3.29 -20.11 -8.61
CA ASN A 114 -3.01 -18.83 -7.99
C ASN A 114 -1.68 -18.89 -7.22
N ILE A 115 -0.98 -17.77 -7.15
CA ILE A 115 0.14 -17.55 -6.22
C ILE A 115 -0.39 -16.78 -5.04
N ILE A 116 -0.09 -17.25 -3.82
CA ILE A 116 -0.50 -16.60 -2.57
C ILE A 116 0.75 -16.28 -1.76
N LEU A 117 0.88 -15.01 -1.40
CA LEU A 117 1.98 -14.48 -0.60
C LEU A 117 1.43 -13.98 0.74
N PHE A 118 2.10 -14.32 1.84
CA PHE A 118 1.92 -13.63 3.10
C PHE A 118 3.12 -12.73 3.35
N THR A 119 2.87 -11.44 3.58
CA THR A 119 3.95 -10.47 3.81
C THR A 119 3.65 -9.57 5.00
N THR A 120 4.72 -9.15 5.65
CA THR A 120 4.73 -8.09 6.66
C THR A 120 5.66 -6.98 6.18
N HIS A 121 5.14 -5.78 6.10
CA HIS A 121 5.91 -4.59 5.76
C HIS A 121 6.19 -3.78 7.03
N VAL A 122 7.43 -3.38 7.23
CA VAL A 122 7.85 -2.41 8.24
C VAL A 122 8.32 -1.17 7.48
N VAL A 123 7.45 -0.17 7.39
CA VAL A 123 7.57 0.94 6.43
C VAL A 123 7.33 2.30 7.06
N ASP A 124 7.76 3.35 6.37
CA ASP A 124 7.52 4.73 6.79
C ASP A 124 6.03 5.07 6.72
N LYS A 125 5.50 5.65 7.79
CA LYS A 125 4.12 6.17 7.82
C LYS A 125 3.92 7.27 6.79
N GLY A 126 2.75 7.28 6.17
CA GLY A 126 2.34 8.33 5.23
C GLY A 126 3.02 8.24 3.86
N LYS A 127 3.84 7.21 3.61
CA LYS A 127 4.35 6.87 2.29
C LYS A 127 3.43 5.85 1.61
N PRO A 128 3.35 5.84 0.26
CA PRO A 128 2.67 4.76 -0.44
C PRO A 128 3.33 3.42 -0.11
N LEU A 129 2.52 2.36 0.07
CA LEU A 129 3.07 1.04 0.32
C LEU A 129 3.81 0.52 -0.90
N TYR A 130 3.27 0.74 -2.10
CA TYR A 130 3.90 0.42 -3.38
C TYR A 130 4.31 1.70 -4.10
N ASP A 131 5.59 1.84 -4.39
CA ASP A 131 6.11 2.85 -5.30
C ASP A 131 6.53 2.15 -6.59
N TRP A 132 5.75 2.37 -7.67
CA TRP A 132 5.86 1.62 -8.92
C TRP A 132 7.07 2.08 -9.73
N VAL A 133 7.89 1.12 -10.15
CA VAL A 133 9.08 1.37 -10.96
C VAL A 133 8.76 1.07 -12.43
N LYS A 134 9.10 2.02 -13.30
CA LYS A 134 8.94 1.89 -14.77
C LYS A 134 10.06 1.04 -15.38
#